data_0e72272b162880246b5cf45389fcfea6
#
_entry.id   0e72272b162880246b5cf45389fcfea6
#
_cell.length_a   1.000
_cell.length_b   1.000
_cell.length_c   1.000
_cell.angle_alpha   90.00
_cell.angle_beta   90.00
_cell.angle_gamma   90.00
#
_symmetry.space_group_name_H-M   'P 1'
#
loop_
_entity.id
_entity.type
_entity.pdbx_description
1 polymer ?
#
loop_
_entity_poly.entity_id
_entity_poly.type
_entity_poly.pdbx_seq_one_letter_code
_entity_poly.pdbx_strand_id
1 'polypeptide(L)'
;MHLKAPEHQVAGHIAKDGKPGPLVDDKGRFFKPLQGDSRGEIEVKFYESFSSNTEVPAHIRRYFPVYHGTQAVESSDGAAMIVLENLLSKYSKPSVMDVKMGSRTWYPEASEEYIQKCLRKDARSTTVSSGFRISGFEVYDHKELSFWKPDRKLLNGIKVDGVRLALRKFVSSNTLSDTSSKPDSAFASSVYGGSNGILTQLLELKTWFENQTFYHFNSCSILIIYENESIQDGDARAQVKLVDFAHVHDGNGVIDHNFLGGLCSFINFVRDILQSSDDQSTQD
;
A
#
# COMPACT_ATOMS: atom_id res chain seq x y z
N MET A 1 -26.20 -3.79 11.12
CA MET A 1 -25.00 -3.44 10.35
C MET A 1 -24.63 -4.66 9.54
N HIS A 2 -24.63 -4.58 8.23
CA HIS A 2 -24.24 -5.71 7.39
C HIS A 2 -22.73 -5.65 7.16
N LEU A 3 -22.01 -6.68 7.64
CA LEU A 3 -20.55 -6.81 7.48
C LEU A 3 -20.24 -7.94 6.51
N LYS A 4 -19.33 -7.70 5.57
CA LYS A 4 -18.83 -8.70 4.61
C LYS A 4 -17.30 -8.64 4.50
N ALA A 5 -16.68 -9.70 4.00
CA ALA A 5 -15.27 -9.67 3.68
C ALA A 5 -14.99 -8.65 2.54
N PRO A 6 -13.84 -7.95 2.56
CA PRO A 6 -13.46 -7.06 1.46
C PRO A 6 -13.20 -7.86 0.18
N GLU A 7 -13.65 -7.32 -0.96
CA GLU A 7 -13.53 -7.98 -2.26
C GLU A 7 -12.10 -7.88 -2.83
N HIS A 8 -11.43 -6.76 -2.59
CA HIS A 8 -10.14 -6.40 -3.22
C HIS A 8 -8.99 -6.37 -2.20
N GLN A 9 -8.77 -7.48 -1.48
CA GLN A 9 -7.66 -7.57 -0.55
C GLN A 9 -6.42 -8.13 -1.25
N VAL A 10 -5.35 -7.34 -1.34
CA VAL A 10 -4.10 -7.70 -2.04
C VAL A 10 -2.98 -8.14 -1.10
N ALA A 11 -3.03 -7.71 0.17
CA ALA A 11 -2.05 -8.05 1.19
C ALA A 11 -2.73 -8.18 2.58
N GLY A 12 -1.93 -8.39 3.63
CA GLY A 12 -2.42 -8.52 5.00
C GLY A 12 -2.94 -9.91 5.35
N HIS A 13 -3.61 -10.00 6.50
CA HIS A 13 -4.14 -11.25 7.05
C HIS A 13 -5.52 -11.53 6.44
N ILE A 14 -5.70 -12.76 5.96
CA ILE A 14 -7.00 -13.29 5.54
C ILE A 14 -7.55 -14.13 6.71
N ALA A 15 -8.88 -14.20 6.84
CA ALA A 15 -9.52 -15.11 7.80
C ALA A 15 -9.01 -16.54 7.60
N LYS A 16 -8.39 -17.11 8.62
CA LYS A 16 -7.80 -18.46 8.58
C LYS A 16 -7.69 -19.04 9.97
N ASP A 17 -7.92 -20.35 10.09
CA ASP A 17 -7.71 -21.12 11.31
C ASP A 17 -8.42 -20.52 12.55
N GLY A 18 -9.69 -20.09 12.39
CA GLY A 18 -10.50 -19.51 13.47
C GLY A 18 -10.16 -18.06 13.84
N LYS A 19 -9.19 -17.43 13.14
CA LYS A 19 -8.90 -15.99 13.35
C LYS A 19 -9.77 -15.14 12.43
N PRO A 20 -10.42 -14.07 12.96
CA PRO A 20 -11.21 -13.19 12.15
C PRO A 20 -10.35 -12.47 11.09
N GLY A 21 -10.89 -12.33 9.89
CA GLY A 21 -10.32 -11.47 8.85
C GLY A 21 -10.87 -10.05 8.93
N PRO A 22 -10.40 -9.14 8.06
CA PRO A 22 -10.98 -7.82 7.94
C PRO A 22 -12.40 -7.90 7.37
N LEU A 23 -13.22 -6.91 7.73
CA LEU A 23 -14.60 -6.76 7.27
C LEU A 23 -14.84 -5.35 6.73
N VAL A 24 -15.84 -5.19 5.87
CA VAL A 24 -16.31 -3.88 5.40
C VAL A 24 -17.82 -3.78 5.58
N ASP A 25 -18.32 -2.54 5.70
CA ASP A 25 -19.75 -2.27 5.75
C ASP A 25 -20.22 -1.41 4.55
N ASP A 26 -21.52 -1.22 4.48
CA ASP A 26 -22.21 -0.40 3.48
C ASP A 26 -22.07 1.12 3.71
N LYS A 27 -21.45 1.53 4.83
CA LYS A 27 -21.21 2.94 5.18
C LYS A 27 -19.79 3.40 4.86
N GLY A 28 -19.01 2.60 4.14
CA GLY A 28 -17.64 2.92 3.75
C GLY A 28 -16.62 2.78 4.89
N ARG A 29 -16.86 1.87 5.85
CA ARG A 29 -15.92 1.57 6.93
C ARG A 29 -15.24 0.23 6.70
N PHE A 30 -13.99 0.15 7.15
CA PHE A 30 -13.16 -1.05 7.15
C PHE A 30 -12.84 -1.44 8.60
N PHE A 31 -13.11 -2.67 8.94
CA PHE A 31 -12.93 -3.24 10.28
C PHE A 31 -11.72 -4.15 10.26
N LYS A 32 -10.63 -3.72 10.87
CA LYS A 32 -9.38 -4.48 10.97
C LYS A 32 -9.31 -5.16 12.32
N PRO A 33 -9.17 -6.50 12.39
CA PRO A 33 -9.01 -7.19 13.67
C PRO A 33 -7.81 -6.66 14.45
N LEU A 34 -8.02 -6.32 15.72
CA LEU A 34 -6.92 -6.04 16.64
C LEU A 34 -6.06 -7.29 16.79
N GLN A 35 -4.77 -7.14 16.62
CA GLN A 35 -3.84 -8.22 16.90
C GLN A 35 -3.73 -8.41 18.42
N GLY A 36 -3.81 -9.65 18.87
CA GLY A 36 -3.88 -9.98 20.30
C GLY A 36 -2.58 -9.83 21.09
N ASP A 37 -1.60 -9.13 20.55
CA ASP A 37 -0.34 -8.74 21.18
C ASP A 37 -0.17 -7.20 21.13
N SER A 38 0.96 -6.70 21.54
CA SER A 38 1.28 -5.25 21.57
C SER A 38 1.06 -4.52 20.23
N ARG A 39 1.03 -5.22 19.11
CA ARG A 39 0.83 -4.65 17.78
C ARG A 39 -0.53 -3.97 17.63
N GLY A 40 -1.59 -4.56 18.19
CA GLY A 40 -2.92 -3.94 18.18
C GLY A 40 -2.94 -2.63 18.96
N GLU A 41 -2.34 -2.62 20.14
CA GLU A 41 -2.24 -1.44 21.00
C GLU A 41 -1.38 -0.33 20.35
N ILE A 42 -0.27 -0.70 19.73
CA ILE A 42 0.61 0.25 19.00
C ILE A 42 -0.16 0.91 17.85
N GLU A 43 -0.93 0.14 17.08
CA GLU A 43 -1.69 0.68 15.95
C GLU A 43 -2.81 1.63 16.41
N VAL A 44 -3.54 1.29 17.47
CA VAL A 44 -4.55 2.18 18.06
C VAL A 44 -3.92 3.46 18.58
N LYS A 45 -2.85 3.33 19.38
CA LYS A 45 -2.11 4.48 19.93
C LYS A 45 -1.59 5.42 18.82
N PHE A 46 -1.08 4.83 17.72
CA PHE A 46 -0.67 5.63 16.56
C PHE A 46 -1.83 6.46 16.01
N TYR A 47 -2.97 5.84 15.70
CA TYR A 47 -4.12 6.58 15.15
C TYR A 47 -4.63 7.67 16.09
N GLU A 48 -4.68 7.41 17.40
CA GLU A 48 -5.10 8.40 18.40
C GLU A 48 -4.12 9.57 18.47
N SER A 49 -2.82 9.30 18.58
CA SER A 49 -1.77 10.33 18.64
C SER A 49 -1.69 11.12 17.34
N PHE A 50 -1.75 10.44 16.18
CA PHE A 50 -1.70 11.09 14.87
C PHE A 50 -2.92 11.99 14.64
N SER A 51 -4.11 11.57 15.05
CA SER A 51 -5.35 12.36 14.91
C SER A 51 -5.30 13.65 15.70
N SER A 52 -4.68 13.65 16.86
CA SER A 52 -4.56 14.81 17.75
C SER A 52 -3.29 15.66 17.53
N ASN A 53 -2.32 15.16 16.76
CA ASN A 53 -1.05 15.87 16.54
C ASN A 53 -1.22 17.07 15.61
N THR A 54 -1.23 18.28 16.14
CA THR A 54 -1.41 19.53 15.37
C THR A 54 -0.24 19.87 14.45
N GLU A 55 0.92 19.29 14.67
CA GLU A 55 2.12 19.48 13.84
C GLU A 55 2.04 18.76 12.48
N VAL A 56 1.12 17.79 12.33
CA VAL A 56 0.91 17.11 11.04
C VAL A 56 0.05 17.99 10.14
N PRO A 57 0.57 18.45 8.97
CA PRO A 57 -0.17 19.31 8.07
C PRO A 57 -1.47 18.66 7.55
N ALA A 58 -2.52 19.46 7.35
CA ALA A 58 -3.81 18.95 6.90
C ALA A 58 -3.73 18.21 5.55
N HIS A 59 -2.91 18.70 4.61
CA HIS A 59 -2.70 18.05 3.31
C HIS A 59 -2.01 16.69 3.42
N ILE A 60 -1.22 16.44 4.46
CA ILE A 60 -0.58 15.14 4.71
C ILE A 60 -1.57 14.13 5.29
N ARG A 61 -2.54 14.58 6.09
CA ARG A 61 -3.54 13.68 6.71
C ARG A 61 -4.35 12.91 5.68
N ARG A 62 -4.55 13.44 4.48
CA ARG A 62 -5.27 12.75 3.38
C ARG A 62 -4.62 11.44 2.94
N TYR A 63 -3.33 11.25 3.22
CA TYR A 63 -2.61 10.01 2.91
C TYR A 63 -2.85 8.89 3.91
N PHE A 64 -3.53 9.16 5.01
CA PHE A 64 -3.84 8.20 6.07
C PHE A 64 -5.34 7.90 6.07
N PRO A 65 -5.76 6.65 6.35
CA PRO A 65 -7.15 6.33 6.55
C PRO A 65 -7.73 7.12 7.72
N VAL A 66 -8.97 7.59 7.61
CA VAL A 66 -9.68 8.19 8.74
C VAL A 66 -9.92 7.11 9.79
N TYR A 67 -9.55 7.40 11.04
CA TYR A 67 -9.77 6.53 12.19
C TYR A 67 -11.11 6.86 12.85
N HIS A 68 -11.95 5.84 13.05
CA HIS A 68 -13.28 5.94 13.65
C HIS A 68 -13.37 5.30 15.03
N GLY A 69 -12.23 4.97 15.65
CA GLY A 69 -12.17 4.31 16.95
C GLY A 69 -12.06 2.78 16.86
N THR A 70 -12.36 2.14 17.98
CA THR A 70 -12.40 0.68 18.09
C THR A 70 -13.81 0.20 18.40
N GLN A 71 -14.18 -0.98 17.92
CA GLN A 71 -15.51 -1.57 18.12
C GLN A 71 -15.40 -3.08 18.29
N ALA A 72 -16.17 -3.64 19.24
CA ALA A 72 -16.40 -5.08 19.30
C ALA A 72 -17.41 -5.50 18.21
N VAL A 73 -17.13 -6.60 17.52
CA VAL A 73 -17.96 -7.10 16.42
C VAL A 73 -18.47 -8.50 16.76
N GLU A 74 -19.80 -8.64 16.94
CA GLU A 74 -20.45 -9.90 17.32
C GLU A 74 -20.21 -11.05 16.32
N SER A 75 -20.19 -10.73 15.01
CA SER A 75 -19.92 -11.72 13.95
C SER A 75 -18.48 -12.26 13.96
N SER A 76 -17.63 -11.78 14.85
CA SER A 76 -16.25 -12.20 15.05
C SER A 76 -15.99 -12.61 16.51
N ASP A 77 -16.94 -13.29 17.13
CA ASP A 77 -16.87 -13.73 18.54
C ASP A 77 -16.58 -12.59 19.55
N GLY A 78 -17.08 -11.39 19.26
CA GLY A 78 -16.83 -10.21 20.08
C GLY A 78 -15.41 -9.65 19.97
N ALA A 79 -14.63 -10.07 18.97
CA ALA A 79 -13.28 -9.56 18.76
C ALA A 79 -13.28 -8.04 18.58
N ALA A 80 -12.35 -7.37 19.25
CA ALA A 80 -12.15 -5.94 19.06
C ALA A 80 -11.54 -5.65 17.69
N MET A 81 -12.09 -4.67 17.00
CA MET A 81 -11.66 -4.23 15.66
C MET A 81 -11.31 -2.76 15.68
N ILE A 82 -10.26 -2.38 14.96
CA ILE A 82 -10.01 -0.99 14.58
C ILE A 82 -10.94 -0.65 13.44
N VAL A 83 -11.66 0.46 13.55
CA VAL A 83 -12.58 0.95 12.52
C VAL A 83 -11.93 2.09 11.74
N LEU A 84 -11.74 1.88 10.45
CA LEU A 84 -11.06 2.80 9.54
C LEU A 84 -11.94 3.16 8.36
N GLU A 85 -11.57 4.21 7.65
CA GLU A 85 -12.09 4.49 6.31
C GLU A 85 -11.85 3.28 5.38
N ASN A 86 -12.88 2.83 4.69
CA ASN A 86 -12.72 1.88 3.59
C ASN A 86 -12.22 2.64 2.35
N LEU A 87 -10.93 2.56 2.08
CA LEU A 87 -10.26 3.29 1.01
C LEU A 87 -10.79 2.96 -0.39
N LEU A 88 -11.45 1.81 -0.55
CA LEU A 88 -11.99 1.35 -1.82
C LEU A 88 -13.50 1.62 -2.00
N SER A 89 -14.18 2.15 -0.99
CA SER A 89 -15.63 2.34 -0.99
C SER A 89 -16.18 3.22 -2.12
N LYS A 90 -15.33 4.06 -2.72
CA LYS A 90 -15.68 5.01 -3.78
C LYS A 90 -15.23 4.56 -5.18
N TYR A 91 -14.68 3.35 -5.30
CA TYR A 91 -14.20 2.80 -6.56
C TYR A 91 -15.14 1.70 -7.03
N SER A 92 -15.38 1.66 -8.34
CA SER A 92 -16.18 0.60 -8.98
C SER A 92 -15.32 -0.56 -9.45
N LYS A 93 -14.18 -0.24 -10.07
CA LYS A 93 -13.21 -1.21 -10.60
C LYS A 93 -11.79 -0.84 -10.16
N PRO A 94 -11.47 -0.94 -8.86
CA PRO A 94 -10.18 -0.51 -8.35
C PRO A 94 -9.06 -1.43 -8.79
N SER A 95 -7.95 -0.87 -9.28
CA SER A 95 -6.66 -1.54 -9.23
C SER A 95 -5.91 -1.11 -7.98
N VAL A 96 -5.32 -2.06 -7.27
CA VAL A 96 -4.70 -1.84 -5.95
C VAL A 96 -3.35 -2.50 -5.88
N MET A 97 -2.33 -1.80 -5.36
CA MET A 97 -0.99 -2.33 -5.11
C MET A 97 -0.53 -1.98 -3.68
N ASP A 98 -0.06 -2.97 -2.95
CA ASP A 98 0.55 -2.83 -1.62
C ASP A 98 2.07 -2.88 -1.75
N VAL A 99 2.75 -1.80 -1.37
CA VAL A 99 4.20 -1.65 -1.41
C VAL A 99 4.71 -1.45 0.01
N LYS A 100 5.33 -2.49 0.57
CA LYS A 100 5.93 -2.40 1.91
C LYS A 100 7.24 -1.66 1.84
N MET A 101 7.35 -0.60 2.66
CA MET A 101 8.44 0.36 2.64
C MET A 101 9.55 0.03 3.63
N GLY A 102 10.75 0.52 3.32
CA GLY A 102 11.95 0.40 4.14
C GLY A 102 12.88 -0.72 3.69
N SER A 103 14.18 -0.55 3.91
CA SER A 103 15.23 -1.56 3.66
C SER A 103 15.28 -2.63 4.75
N ARG A 104 14.59 -2.40 5.87
CA ARG A 104 14.36 -3.34 6.97
C ARG A 104 12.91 -3.26 7.44
N THR A 105 12.34 -4.38 7.86
CA THR A 105 10.97 -4.46 8.36
C THR A 105 10.88 -4.69 9.87
N TRP A 106 12.03 -4.73 10.56
CA TRP A 106 12.13 -4.84 12.01
C TRP A 106 12.49 -3.49 12.65
N TYR A 107 12.23 -3.34 13.93
CA TYR A 107 12.57 -2.17 14.74
C TYR A 107 13.56 -2.56 15.83
N PRO A 108 14.42 -1.63 16.31
CA PRO A 108 15.57 -1.94 17.18
C PRO A 108 15.18 -2.62 18.50
N GLU A 109 14.01 -2.30 19.07
CA GLU A 109 13.53 -2.82 20.35
C GLU A 109 12.79 -4.16 20.22
N ALA A 110 12.70 -4.70 19.00
CA ALA A 110 12.08 -6.00 18.77
C ALA A 110 12.91 -7.15 19.37
N SER A 111 12.27 -8.27 19.69
CA SER A 111 12.97 -9.46 20.14
C SER A 111 13.93 -9.98 19.06
N GLU A 112 15.04 -10.58 19.48
CA GLU A 112 16.04 -11.16 18.56
C GLU A 112 15.38 -12.19 17.62
N GLU A 113 14.45 -12.99 18.11
CA GLU A 113 13.71 -13.97 17.29
C GLU A 113 12.92 -13.27 16.17
N TYR A 114 12.23 -12.17 16.49
CA TYR A 114 11.49 -11.38 15.51
C TYR A 114 12.42 -10.73 14.50
N ILE A 115 13.54 -10.14 14.94
CA ILE A 115 14.56 -9.55 14.07
C ILE A 115 15.10 -10.59 13.09
N GLN A 116 15.49 -11.78 13.55
CA GLN A 116 15.99 -12.84 12.72
C GLN A 116 14.95 -13.36 11.70
N LYS A 117 13.68 -13.39 12.09
CA LYS A 117 12.57 -13.71 11.17
C LYS A 117 12.43 -12.66 10.07
N CYS A 118 12.50 -11.38 10.42
CA CYS A 118 12.45 -10.27 9.47
C CYS A 118 13.64 -10.29 8.52
N LEU A 119 14.87 -10.43 9.03
CA LEU A 119 16.10 -10.50 8.22
C LEU A 119 16.03 -11.61 7.16
N ARG A 120 15.55 -12.81 7.52
CA ARG A 120 15.38 -13.91 6.56
C ARG A 120 14.37 -13.58 5.47
N LYS A 121 13.30 -12.87 5.80
CA LYS A 121 12.24 -12.45 4.86
C LYS A 121 12.73 -11.32 3.97
N ASP A 122 13.37 -10.34 4.55
CA ASP A 122 13.87 -9.15 3.85
C ASP A 122 14.95 -9.54 2.82
N ALA A 123 15.86 -10.45 3.18
CA ALA A 123 16.91 -10.95 2.28
C ALA A 123 16.38 -11.73 1.05
N ARG A 124 15.17 -12.30 1.14
CA ARG A 124 14.55 -13.06 0.03
C ARG A 124 13.75 -12.20 -0.94
N SER A 125 13.59 -10.90 -0.66
CA SER A 125 12.81 -9.96 -1.46
C SER A 125 13.66 -8.78 -1.90
N THR A 126 13.03 -7.78 -2.53
CA THR A 126 13.70 -6.52 -2.89
C THR A 126 13.82 -5.53 -1.73
N THR A 127 13.40 -5.89 -0.51
CA THR A 127 13.46 -5.05 0.68
C THR A 127 14.87 -4.48 0.90
N VAL A 128 15.89 -5.33 0.94
CA VAL A 128 17.27 -4.90 1.18
C VAL A 128 17.86 -4.17 -0.03
N SER A 129 17.62 -4.67 -1.25
CA SER A 129 18.26 -4.15 -2.47
C SER A 129 17.62 -2.87 -3.00
N SER A 130 16.32 -2.66 -2.76
CA SER A 130 15.57 -1.54 -3.31
C SER A 130 14.95 -0.63 -2.22
N GLY A 131 15.04 -1.01 -0.95
CA GLY A 131 14.39 -0.28 0.14
C GLY A 131 12.87 -0.42 0.19
N PHE A 132 12.30 -1.32 -0.61
CA PHE A 132 10.87 -1.66 -0.61
C PHE A 132 10.62 -3.02 -1.28
N ARG A 133 9.42 -3.57 -1.09
CA ARG A 133 8.94 -4.71 -1.87
C ARG A 133 7.45 -4.58 -2.20
N ILE A 134 7.03 -5.10 -3.34
CA ILE A 134 5.62 -5.26 -3.68
C ILE A 134 5.10 -6.48 -2.91
N SER A 135 4.15 -6.27 -1.99
CA SER A 135 3.55 -7.32 -1.16
C SER A 135 2.40 -8.03 -1.84
N GLY A 136 1.72 -7.35 -2.75
CA GLY A 136 0.64 -7.87 -3.56
C GLY A 136 0.04 -6.77 -4.43
N PHE A 137 -0.62 -7.16 -5.51
CA PHE A 137 -1.44 -6.24 -6.27
C PHE A 137 -2.56 -6.97 -7.01
N GLU A 138 -3.58 -6.23 -7.37
CA GLU A 138 -4.72 -6.64 -8.17
C GLU A 138 -4.97 -5.57 -9.23
N VAL A 139 -5.22 -5.99 -10.44
CA VAL A 139 -5.50 -5.11 -11.57
C VAL A 139 -6.78 -5.55 -12.27
N TYR A 140 -7.61 -4.60 -12.66
CA TYR A 140 -8.73 -4.88 -13.53
C TYR A 140 -8.24 -5.09 -14.96
N ASP A 141 -8.50 -6.28 -15.52
CA ASP A 141 -8.18 -6.62 -16.90
C ASP A 141 -9.33 -6.18 -17.80
N HIS A 142 -9.10 -5.18 -18.67
CA HIS A 142 -10.11 -4.60 -19.53
C HIS A 142 -10.55 -5.54 -20.66
N LYS A 143 -9.75 -6.53 -21.03
CA LYS A 143 -10.09 -7.51 -22.06
C LYS A 143 -10.90 -8.67 -21.50
N GLU A 144 -10.43 -9.19 -20.35
CA GLU A 144 -11.10 -10.29 -19.66
C GLU A 144 -12.30 -9.82 -18.80
N LEU A 145 -12.48 -8.51 -18.63
CA LEU A 145 -13.51 -7.87 -17.79
C LEU A 145 -13.55 -8.45 -16.37
N SER A 146 -12.39 -8.76 -15.84
CA SER A 146 -12.20 -9.42 -14.53
C SER A 146 -10.98 -8.88 -13.81
N PHE A 147 -10.87 -9.21 -12.52
CA PHE A 147 -9.69 -8.85 -11.73
C PHE A 147 -8.62 -9.93 -11.83
N TRP A 148 -7.40 -9.51 -12.09
CA TRP A 148 -6.22 -10.37 -12.15
C TRP A 148 -5.27 -10.08 -10.98
N LYS A 149 -4.77 -11.15 -10.35
CA LYS A 149 -3.75 -11.09 -9.27
C LYS A 149 -2.58 -12.00 -9.63
N PRO A 150 -1.34 -11.54 -9.46
CA PRO A 150 -0.18 -12.44 -9.55
C PRO A 150 -0.12 -13.39 -8.35
N ASP A 151 0.52 -14.53 -8.53
CA ASP A 151 0.80 -15.43 -7.40
C ASP A 151 1.73 -14.73 -6.38
N ARG A 152 1.31 -14.67 -5.13
CA ARG A 152 2.09 -14.08 -4.02
C ARG A 152 3.44 -14.74 -3.82
N LYS A 153 3.58 -16.03 -4.11
CA LYS A 153 4.88 -16.74 -4.01
C LYS A 153 5.85 -16.22 -5.06
N LEU A 154 5.37 -15.93 -6.26
CA LEU A 154 6.19 -15.32 -7.32
C LEU A 154 6.64 -13.92 -6.92
N LEU A 155 5.73 -13.09 -6.38
CA LEU A 155 6.06 -11.73 -5.94
C LEU A 155 7.13 -11.70 -4.83
N ASN A 156 7.10 -12.65 -3.90
CA ASN A 156 8.07 -12.70 -2.82
C ASN A 156 9.51 -12.99 -3.28
N GLY A 157 9.69 -13.53 -4.49
CA GLY A 157 10.99 -13.87 -5.07
C GLY A 157 11.45 -12.98 -6.22
N ILE A 158 10.66 -11.96 -6.59
CA ILE A 158 11.03 -11.08 -7.71
C ILE A 158 12.29 -10.28 -7.39
N LYS A 159 13.07 -10.00 -8.43
CA LYS A 159 14.24 -9.11 -8.42
C LYS A 159 13.83 -7.73 -8.96
N VAL A 160 14.79 -6.83 -9.05
CA VAL A 160 14.59 -5.45 -9.51
C VAL A 160 13.84 -5.36 -10.85
N ASP A 161 14.20 -6.21 -11.82
CA ASP A 161 13.50 -6.24 -13.12
C ASP A 161 12.05 -6.73 -13.00
N GLY A 162 11.80 -7.66 -12.07
CA GLY A 162 10.45 -8.10 -11.75
C GLY A 162 9.60 -6.99 -11.12
N VAL A 163 10.21 -6.08 -10.35
CA VAL A 163 9.52 -4.88 -9.82
C VAL A 163 9.10 -3.96 -10.97
N ARG A 164 10.00 -3.68 -11.92
CA ARG A 164 9.68 -2.87 -13.11
C ARG A 164 8.55 -3.52 -13.92
N LEU A 165 8.63 -4.82 -14.14
CA LEU A 165 7.57 -5.56 -14.82
C LEU A 165 6.22 -5.47 -14.09
N ALA A 166 6.21 -5.60 -12.77
CA ALA A 166 4.99 -5.48 -11.96
C ALA A 166 4.38 -4.07 -12.06
N LEU A 167 5.21 -3.02 -11.97
CA LEU A 167 4.77 -1.63 -12.12
C LEU A 167 4.21 -1.34 -13.53
N ARG A 168 4.80 -1.91 -14.58
CA ARG A 168 4.27 -1.79 -15.94
C ARG A 168 2.94 -2.54 -16.09
N LYS A 169 2.84 -3.78 -15.60
CA LYS A 169 1.60 -4.54 -15.62
C LYS A 169 0.48 -3.83 -14.86
N PHE A 170 0.80 -3.18 -13.76
CA PHE A 170 -0.17 -2.48 -12.93
C PHE A 170 -0.92 -1.36 -13.70
N VAL A 171 -0.32 -0.78 -14.72
CA VAL A 171 -0.88 0.31 -15.53
C VAL A 171 -1.05 -0.07 -17.01
N SER A 172 -1.22 -1.35 -17.30
CA SER A 172 -1.39 -1.85 -18.67
C SER A 172 -2.86 -2.08 -19.02
N SER A 173 -3.19 -1.89 -20.29
CA SER A 173 -4.51 -2.17 -20.87
C SER A 173 -4.62 -3.55 -21.53
N ASN A 174 -3.49 -4.20 -21.82
CA ASN A 174 -3.46 -5.50 -22.46
C ASN A 174 -3.67 -6.65 -21.47
N THR A 175 -3.89 -7.86 -21.99
CA THR A 175 -4.19 -9.05 -21.18
C THR A 175 -3.02 -9.39 -20.23
N LEU A 176 -3.29 -9.40 -18.92
CA LEU A 176 -2.30 -9.55 -17.87
C LEU A 176 -1.94 -11.01 -17.59
N SER A 177 -2.82 -11.95 -17.92
CA SER A 177 -2.60 -13.39 -17.78
C SER A 177 -1.66 -13.94 -18.84
N ASP A 178 -1.54 -13.28 -20.00
CA ASP A 178 -0.60 -13.67 -21.05
C ASP A 178 0.83 -13.31 -20.67
N THR A 179 1.66 -14.32 -20.45
CA THR A 179 3.08 -14.16 -20.12
C THR A 179 3.95 -13.89 -21.36
N SER A 180 3.44 -14.07 -22.56
CA SER A 180 4.14 -13.84 -23.83
C SER A 180 4.07 -12.38 -24.29
N SER A 181 3.05 -11.63 -23.88
CA SER A 181 2.86 -10.25 -24.26
C SER A 181 3.60 -9.30 -23.31
N LYS A 182 4.30 -8.29 -23.85
CA LYS A 182 4.85 -7.20 -23.03
C LYS A 182 3.69 -6.34 -22.52
N PRO A 183 3.75 -5.87 -21.25
CA PRO A 183 2.85 -4.84 -20.75
C PRO A 183 2.98 -3.56 -21.61
N ASP A 184 1.86 -3.04 -22.10
CA ASP A 184 1.81 -1.83 -22.93
C ASP A 184 1.93 -0.55 -22.11
N SER A 185 1.72 -0.61 -20.79
CA SER A 185 1.75 0.53 -19.87
C SER A 185 0.86 1.71 -20.31
N ALA A 186 -0.24 1.43 -21.03
CA ALA A 186 -1.09 2.44 -21.65
C ALA A 186 -1.67 3.47 -20.66
N PHE A 187 -1.83 3.09 -19.39
CA PHE A 187 -2.37 3.97 -18.35
C PHE A 187 -1.28 4.66 -17.51
N ALA A 188 0.01 4.52 -17.86
CA ALA A 188 1.10 5.06 -17.04
C ALA A 188 0.98 6.58 -16.85
N SER A 189 0.74 7.34 -17.90
CA SER A 189 0.60 8.80 -17.82
C SER A 189 -0.62 9.22 -17.00
N SER A 190 -1.75 8.52 -17.12
CA SER A 190 -2.98 8.83 -16.35
C SER A 190 -2.86 8.47 -14.88
N VAL A 191 -2.19 7.36 -14.53
CA VAL A 191 -2.08 6.87 -13.16
C VAL A 191 -0.87 7.47 -12.44
N TYR A 192 0.30 7.38 -13.05
CA TYR A 192 1.54 7.82 -12.41
C TYR A 192 1.83 9.31 -12.63
N GLY A 193 1.43 9.85 -13.78
CA GLY A 193 1.72 11.22 -14.20
C GLY A 193 0.66 12.25 -13.82
N GLY A 194 0.87 13.48 -14.28
CA GLY A 194 -0.05 14.59 -14.06
C GLY A 194 -0.03 15.19 -12.64
N SER A 195 -0.78 16.26 -12.46
CA SER A 195 -0.81 17.04 -11.21
C SER A 195 -1.40 16.27 -10.02
N ASN A 196 -2.27 15.29 -10.28
CA ASN A 196 -2.91 14.45 -9.26
C ASN A 196 -2.43 12.98 -9.33
N GLY A 197 -1.43 12.69 -10.17
CA GLY A 197 -0.90 11.34 -10.32
C GLY A 197 -0.11 10.84 -9.11
N ILE A 198 0.19 9.57 -9.12
CA ILE A 198 0.91 8.90 -8.03
C ILE A 198 2.27 9.55 -7.77
N LEU A 199 3.00 9.92 -8.82
CA LEU A 199 4.33 10.54 -8.67
C LEU A 199 4.27 11.85 -7.88
N THR A 200 3.31 12.74 -8.20
CA THR A 200 3.13 14.01 -7.48
C THR A 200 2.80 13.77 -6.00
N GLN A 201 1.93 12.81 -5.70
CA GLN A 201 1.55 12.45 -4.35
C GLN A 201 2.73 11.85 -3.55
N LEU A 202 3.55 10.99 -4.18
CA LEU A 202 4.76 10.45 -3.56
C LEU A 202 5.81 11.52 -3.27
N LEU A 203 5.95 12.53 -4.14
CA LEU A 203 6.85 13.67 -3.94
C LEU A 203 6.40 14.57 -2.80
N GLU A 204 5.10 14.79 -2.64
CA GLU A 204 4.54 15.52 -1.50
C GLU A 204 4.81 14.78 -0.19
N LEU A 205 4.57 13.45 -0.16
CA LEU A 205 4.92 12.61 0.99
C LEU A 205 6.42 12.64 1.28
N LYS A 206 7.29 12.55 0.25
CA LYS A 206 8.74 12.65 0.41
C LYS A 206 9.12 13.94 1.12
N THR A 207 8.58 15.09 0.69
CA THR A 207 8.84 16.38 1.33
C THR A 207 8.47 16.39 2.82
N TRP A 208 7.36 15.74 3.18
CA TRP A 208 6.99 15.59 4.59
C TRP A 208 7.95 14.68 5.35
N PHE A 209 8.31 13.51 4.80
CA PHE A 209 9.24 12.58 5.43
C PHE A 209 10.65 13.13 5.59
N GLU A 210 11.07 14.08 4.77
CA GLU A 210 12.36 14.79 4.89
C GLU A 210 12.41 15.74 6.11
N ASN A 211 11.26 16.06 6.71
CA ASN A 211 11.15 17.04 7.79
C ASN A 211 10.52 16.48 9.05
N GLN A 212 9.67 15.44 8.95
CA GLN A 212 8.99 14.89 10.12
C GLN A 212 9.96 14.06 10.97
N THR A 213 9.88 14.22 12.29
CA THR A 213 10.70 13.53 13.29
C THR A 213 9.88 12.91 14.42
N PHE A 214 8.55 12.85 14.21
CA PHE A 214 7.60 12.35 15.21
C PHE A 214 7.47 10.84 15.19
N TYR A 215 7.54 10.22 14.01
CA TYR A 215 7.21 8.82 13.81
C TYR A 215 8.26 8.11 12.96
N HIS A 216 8.58 6.86 13.33
CA HIS A 216 9.27 5.89 12.51
C HIS A 216 8.29 4.80 12.06
N PHE A 217 8.09 4.64 10.75
CA PHE A 217 7.11 3.76 10.13
C PHE A 217 7.73 2.42 9.72
N ASN A 218 7.97 1.55 10.72
CA ASN A 218 8.54 0.24 10.43
C ASN A 218 7.47 -0.71 9.87
N SER A 219 7.81 -1.47 8.83
CA SER A 219 6.92 -2.46 8.21
C SER A 219 5.57 -1.91 7.72
N CYS A 220 5.45 -0.60 7.55
CA CYS A 220 4.27 0.05 6.97
C CYS A 220 4.28 -0.06 5.45
N SER A 221 3.11 0.08 4.84
CA SER A 221 2.93 0.00 3.39
C SER A 221 2.41 1.30 2.81
N ILE A 222 2.80 1.57 1.55
CA ILE A 222 2.10 2.48 0.67
C ILE A 222 1.12 1.64 -0.15
N LEU A 223 -0.16 2.02 -0.11
CA LEU A 223 -1.20 1.49 -0.96
C LEU A 223 -1.42 2.44 -2.14
N ILE A 224 -1.30 1.93 -3.36
CA ILE A 224 -1.61 2.66 -4.59
C ILE A 224 -2.94 2.16 -5.10
N ILE A 225 -3.85 3.08 -5.41
CA ILE A 225 -5.20 2.77 -5.86
C ILE A 225 -5.50 3.62 -7.08
N TYR A 226 -6.16 3.04 -8.09
CA TYR A 226 -6.75 3.82 -9.17
C TYR A 226 -8.03 3.18 -9.70
N GLU A 227 -8.88 3.98 -10.37
CA GLU A 227 -10.15 3.58 -10.95
C GLU A 227 -9.99 3.20 -12.41
N ASN A 228 -10.53 2.04 -12.80
CA ASN A 228 -10.50 1.60 -14.19
C ASN A 228 -11.74 1.98 -14.97
N GLU A 229 -12.86 2.27 -14.32
CA GLU A 229 -14.13 2.57 -15.02
C GLU A 229 -14.03 3.88 -15.82
N SER A 230 -13.38 4.91 -15.25
CA SER A 230 -13.21 6.23 -15.87
C SER A 230 -11.82 6.49 -16.45
N ILE A 231 -10.93 5.49 -16.44
CA ILE A 231 -9.53 5.70 -16.86
C ILE A 231 -9.38 6.05 -18.33
N GLN A 232 -10.27 5.53 -19.18
CA GLN A 232 -10.30 5.82 -20.62
C GLN A 232 -10.67 7.28 -20.91
N ASP A 233 -11.38 7.93 -20.00
CA ASP A 233 -11.74 9.35 -20.06
C ASP A 233 -10.65 10.24 -19.44
N GLY A 234 -9.51 9.65 -19.07
CA GLY A 234 -8.36 10.34 -18.47
C GLY A 234 -8.49 10.58 -16.94
N ASP A 235 -9.56 10.08 -16.31
CA ASP A 235 -9.79 10.19 -14.87
C ASP A 235 -9.45 8.88 -14.15
N ALA A 236 -8.18 8.69 -13.84
CA ALA A 236 -7.71 7.52 -13.09
C ALA A 236 -8.08 7.59 -11.60
N ARG A 237 -8.48 8.73 -11.05
CA ARG A 237 -8.73 8.93 -9.61
C ARG A 237 -7.64 8.30 -8.73
N ALA A 238 -6.39 8.45 -9.17
CA ALA A 238 -5.24 7.79 -8.56
C ALA A 238 -4.96 8.33 -7.15
N GLN A 239 -4.75 7.42 -6.19
CA GLN A 239 -4.50 7.77 -4.80
C GLN A 239 -3.34 6.98 -4.21
N VAL A 240 -2.58 7.64 -3.35
CA VAL A 240 -1.58 7.06 -2.45
C VAL A 240 -2.13 7.08 -1.04
N LYS A 241 -2.02 5.97 -0.31
CA LYS A 241 -2.40 5.86 1.10
C LYS A 241 -1.32 5.10 1.89
N LEU A 242 -1.07 5.51 3.11
CA LEU A 242 -0.24 4.77 4.05
C LEU A 242 -1.13 3.88 4.91
N VAL A 243 -0.70 2.65 5.14
CA VAL A 243 -1.46 1.64 5.91
C VAL A 243 -0.54 0.76 6.76
N ASP A 244 -1.12 0.03 7.71
CA ASP A 244 -0.44 -0.94 8.58
C ASP A 244 0.52 -0.30 9.60
N PHE A 245 -0.03 0.33 10.64
CA PHE A 245 0.74 1.08 11.63
C PHE A 245 1.07 0.30 12.92
N ALA A 246 0.96 -1.03 12.89
CA ALA A 246 1.22 -1.90 14.05
C ALA A 246 2.69 -1.90 14.53
N HIS A 247 3.60 -1.25 13.80
CA HIS A 247 5.03 -1.14 14.12
C HIS A 247 5.54 0.30 13.98
N VAL A 248 4.67 1.26 14.24
CA VAL A 248 5.08 2.68 14.32
C VAL A 248 5.64 2.96 15.71
N HIS A 249 6.76 3.66 15.77
CA HIS A 249 7.45 4.05 16.99
C HIS A 249 7.71 5.55 17.00
N ASP A 250 7.97 6.11 18.19
CA ASP A 250 8.34 7.51 18.34
C ASP A 250 9.66 7.79 17.60
N GLY A 251 9.68 8.86 16.81
CA GLY A 251 10.86 9.27 16.04
C GLY A 251 11.95 9.92 16.88
N ASN A 252 11.63 10.36 18.12
CA ASN A 252 12.56 10.96 19.06
C ASN A 252 13.39 12.11 18.47
N GLY A 253 12.80 12.91 17.59
CA GLY A 253 13.48 14.03 16.95
C GLY A 253 14.38 13.63 15.77
N VAL A 254 14.31 12.39 15.30
CA VAL A 254 15.11 11.84 14.20
C VAL A 254 14.24 11.51 12.99
N ILE A 255 14.72 11.83 11.79
CA ILE A 255 14.06 11.49 10.53
C ILE A 255 14.02 9.97 10.35
N ASP A 256 12.91 9.45 9.82
CA ASP A 256 12.78 8.04 9.42
C ASP A 256 13.52 7.76 8.10
N HIS A 257 14.84 7.60 8.19
CA HIS A 257 15.68 7.31 7.03
C HIS A 257 15.36 5.96 6.37
N ASN A 258 14.81 5.01 7.14
CA ASN A 258 14.44 3.70 6.61
C ASN A 258 13.25 3.79 5.64
N PHE A 259 12.18 4.46 6.05
CA PHE A 259 11.01 4.69 5.19
C PHE A 259 11.34 5.64 4.04
N LEU A 260 11.99 6.77 4.34
CA LEU A 260 12.36 7.79 3.35
C LEU A 260 13.26 7.22 2.24
N GLY A 261 14.25 6.40 2.59
CA GLY A 261 15.11 5.73 1.61
C GLY A 261 14.34 4.84 0.65
N GLY A 262 13.41 4.05 1.17
CA GLY A 262 12.49 3.23 0.37
C GLY A 262 11.58 4.07 -0.52
N LEU A 263 11.03 5.16 0.01
CA LEU A 263 10.19 6.09 -0.74
C LEU A 263 10.94 6.76 -1.90
N CYS A 264 12.16 7.25 -1.66
CA CYS A 264 13.01 7.82 -2.72
C CYS A 264 13.30 6.81 -3.83
N SER A 265 13.62 5.58 -3.46
CA SER A 265 13.85 4.50 -4.41
C SER A 265 12.58 4.21 -5.21
N PHE A 266 11.44 4.06 -4.56
CA PHE A 266 10.16 3.79 -5.23
C PHE A 266 9.75 4.91 -6.21
N ILE A 267 9.96 6.17 -5.84
CA ILE A 267 9.77 7.33 -6.72
C ILE A 267 10.58 7.18 -8.00
N ASN A 268 11.85 6.75 -7.91
CA ASN A 268 12.70 6.55 -9.09
C ASN A 268 12.14 5.46 -10.01
N PHE A 269 11.66 4.34 -9.46
CA PHE A 269 11.02 3.29 -10.27
C PHE A 269 9.78 3.80 -11.01
N VAL A 270 8.93 4.60 -10.36
CA VAL A 270 7.74 5.19 -10.99
C VAL A 270 8.14 6.16 -12.11
N ARG A 271 9.17 6.99 -11.90
CA ARG A 271 9.73 7.88 -12.93
C ARG A 271 10.25 7.13 -14.15
N ASP A 272 11.00 6.04 -13.92
CA ASP A 272 11.53 5.21 -15.00
C ASP A 272 10.41 4.66 -15.90
N ILE A 273 9.27 4.27 -15.31
CA ILE A 273 8.12 3.79 -16.08
C ILE A 273 7.50 4.91 -16.92
N LEU A 274 7.30 6.10 -16.33
CA LEU A 274 6.77 7.26 -17.06
C LEU A 274 7.64 7.65 -18.25
N GLN A 275 8.96 7.79 -18.06
CA GLN A 275 9.90 8.14 -19.13
C GLN A 275 9.89 7.10 -20.25
N SER A 276 9.86 5.81 -19.91
CA SER A 276 9.81 4.73 -20.90
C SER A 276 8.52 4.71 -21.72
N SER A 277 7.43 5.22 -21.17
CA SER A 277 6.12 5.28 -21.85
C SER A 277 6.04 6.48 -22.80
N ASP A 278 6.66 7.60 -22.42
CA ASP A 278 6.72 8.81 -23.28
C ASP A 278 7.58 8.59 -24.52
N ASP A 279 8.68 7.84 -24.40
CA ASP A 279 9.56 7.50 -25.53
C ASP A 279 8.86 6.61 -26.58
N GLN A 280 7.91 5.77 -26.17
CA GLN A 280 7.12 4.91 -27.07
C GLN A 280 6.04 5.71 -27.80
N SER A 281 5.44 6.70 -27.16
CA SER A 281 4.39 7.53 -27.77
C SER A 281 4.92 8.56 -28.79
N THR A 282 6.23 8.80 -28.84
CA THR A 282 6.89 9.71 -29.80
C THR A 282 7.43 9.01 -31.06
N GLN A 283 7.32 7.67 -31.14
CA GLN A 283 7.79 6.86 -32.28
C GLN A 283 6.66 6.33 -33.18
N ASP A 284 5.41 6.54 -32.81
CA ASP A 284 4.21 6.25 -33.61
C ASP A 284 3.63 7.54 -34.21
#